data_8332d87981b69d253ad983f59e87501b
#
_entry.id   8332d87981b69d253ad983f59e87501b
#
_cell.length_a   1.000
_cell.length_b   1.000
_cell.length_c   1.000
_cell.angle_alpha   90.00
_cell.angle_beta   90.00
_cell.angle_gamma   90.00
#
_symmetry.space_group_name_H-M   'P 1'
#
loop_
_entity.id
_entity.type
_entity.pdbx_description
1 polymer ?
#
loop_
_entity_poly.entity_id
_entity_poly.type
_entity_poly.pdbx_seq_one_letter_code
_entity_poly.pdbx_strand_id
1 'polypeptide(L)'
;MGNSNRDNDAILRFCRVLAEIPHGHVVTYGDLAEMAGYPRAARLAGQILRKLPRDTRLPWHRVINAQGRISLPEPGARRQRERLEREGIALIRGRVDMKRYRWRP
;
A
#
# COMPACT_ATOMS: atom_id res chain seq x y z
N MET A 1 24.89 10.75 9.77
CA MET A 1 24.81 11.12 8.38
C MET A 1 24.34 10.00 7.45
N GLY A 2 24.78 8.77 7.64
CA GLY A 2 24.38 7.65 6.80
C GLY A 2 22.89 7.30 6.85
N ASN A 3 22.22 7.60 7.98
CA ASN A 3 20.82 7.19 8.14
C ASN A 3 19.84 7.98 7.27
N SER A 4 20.07 9.29 7.09
CA SER A 4 19.16 10.09 6.27
C SER A 4 19.20 9.68 4.79
N ASN A 5 20.37 9.28 4.27
CA ASN A 5 20.49 8.79 2.90
C ASN A 5 19.78 7.44 2.72
N ARG A 6 19.89 6.56 3.72
CA ARG A 6 19.21 5.26 3.70
C ARG A 6 17.70 5.43 3.75
N ASP A 7 17.21 6.34 4.61
CA ASP A 7 15.79 6.61 4.73
C ASP A 7 15.23 7.17 3.43
N ASN A 8 15.95 8.11 2.81
CA ASN A 8 15.53 8.70 1.53
C ASN A 8 15.53 7.65 0.42
N ASP A 9 16.54 6.77 0.39
CA ASP A 9 16.59 5.71 -0.59
C ASP A 9 15.43 4.75 -0.45
N ALA A 10 15.11 4.35 0.78
CA ALA A 10 13.98 3.47 1.05
C ALA A 10 12.67 4.13 0.60
N ILE A 11 12.46 5.39 0.97
CA ILE A 11 11.25 6.11 0.58
C ILE A 11 11.09 6.16 -0.94
N LEU A 12 12.17 6.45 -1.65
CA LEU A 12 12.15 6.51 -3.12
C LEU A 12 11.79 5.16 -3.73
N ARG A 13 12.37 4.07 -3.21
CA ARG A 13 12.08 2.73 -3.71
C ARG A 13 10.63 2.34 -3.49
N PHE A 14 10.11 2.61 -2.29
CA PHE A 14 8.70 2.34 -1.99
C PHE A 14 7.76 3.16 -2.87
N CYS A 15 8.08 4.44 -3.06
CA CYS A 15 7.26 5.30 -3.91
C CYS A 15 7.24 4.83 -5.36
N ARG A 16 8.37 4.34 -5.89
CA ARG A 16 8.43 3.80 -7.24
C ARG A 16 7.52 2.59 -7.40
N VAL A 17 7.60 1.65 -6.47
CA VAL A 17 6.76 0.46 -6.52
C VAL A 17 5.29 0.85 -6.37
N LEU A 18 5.01 1.74 -5.43
CA LEU A 18 3.66 2.21 -5.19
C LEU A 18 3.03 2.79 -6.46
N ALA A 19 3.81 3.60 -7.19
CA ALA A 19 3.35 4.22 -8.43
C ALA A 19 3.06 3.20 -9.54
N GLU A 20 3.65 2.01 -9.45
CA GLU A 20 3.48 0.96 -10.46
C GLU A 20 2.25 0.09 -10.23
N ILE A 21 1.66 0.12 -9.03
CA ILE A 21 0.49 -0.70 -8.74
C ILE A 21 -0.66 -0.27 -9.65
N PRO A 22 -1.16 -1.17 -10.52
CA PRO A 22 -2.18 -0.77 -11.49
C PRO A 22 -3.54 -0.55 -10.87
N HIS A 23 -4.33 0.28 -11.50
CA HIS A 23 -5.74 0.50 -11.17
C HIS A 23 -6.47 -0.84 -11.11
N GLY A 24 -7.32 -1.01 -10.12
CA GLY A 24 -8.11 -2.24 -9.98
C GLY A 24 -7.36 -3.39 -9.33
N HIS A 25 -6.17 -3.13 -8.79
CA HIS A 25 -5.36 -4.16 -8.12
C HIS A 25 -4.88 -3.67 -6.76
N VAL A 26 -4.52 -4.62 -5.92
CA VAL A 26 -3.99 -4.33 -4.58
C VAL A 26 -2.73 -5.15 -4.32
N VAL A 27 -1.93 -4.68 -3.37
CA VAL A 27 -0.79 -5.42 -2.83
C VAL A 27 -0.88 -5.39 -1.32
N THR A 28 -0.20 -6.30 -0.65
CA THR A 28 -0.06 -6.25 0.80
C THR A 28 1.13 -5.36 1.16
N TYR A 29 1.19 -4.92 2.43
CA TYR A 29 2.37 -4.20 2.93
C TYR A 29 3.65 -5.02 2.71
N GLY A 30 3.56 -6.35 2.92
CA GLY A 30 4.71 -7.23 2.68
C GLY A 30 5.10 -7.30 1.21
N ASP A 31 4.12 -7.36 0.30
CA ASP A 31 4.38 -7.34 -1.13
C ASP A 31 5.10 -6.06 -1.54
N LEU A 32 4.61 -4.92 -1.05
CA LEU A 32 5.21 -3.62 -1.35
C LEU A 32 6.67 -3.57 -0.91
N ALA A 33 6.92 -4.02 0.32
CA ALA A 33 8.28 -4.04 0.87
C ALA A 33 9.20 -4.96 0.05
N GLU A 34 8.72 -6.16 -0.28
CA GLU A 34 9.51 -7.11 -1.07
C GLU A 34 9.86 -6.55 -2.43
N MET A 35 8.90 -5.97 -3.13
CA MET A 35 9.13 -5.37 -4.44
C MET A 35 10.07 -4.16 -4.38
N ALA A 36 10.08 -3.45 -3.25
CA ALA A 36 11.01 -2.32 -3.04
C ALA A 36 12.41 -2.77 -2.65
N GLY A 37 12.64 -4.07 -2.47
CA GLY A 37 13.95 -4.58 -2.09
C GLY A 37 14.19 -4.73 -0.60
N TYR A 38 13.13 -4.70 0.19
CA TYR A 38 13.18 -4.84 1.65
C TYR A 38 12.29 -6.00 2.10
N PRO A 39 12.70 -7.25 1.83
CA PRO A 39 11.87 -8.41 2.18
C PRO A 39 11.59 -8.47 3.68
N ARG A 40 10.41 -8.94 4.04
CA ARG A 40 9.94 -9.05 5.42
C ARG A 40 9.81 -7.71 6.15
N ALA A 41 9.74 -6.60 5.42
CA ALA A 41 9.68 -5.27 6.00
C ALA A 41 8.28 -4.64 5.88
N ALA A 42 7.23 -5.41 6.12
CA ALA A 42 5.85 -4.89 6.05
C ALA A 42 5.63 -3.70 6.98
N ARG A 43 6.25 -3.71 8.17
CA ARG A 43 6.15 -2.61 9.11
C ARG A 43 6.77 -1.33 8.55
N LEU A 44 7.92 -1.46 7.90
CA LEU A 44 8.56 -0.32 7.25
C LEU A 44 7.66 0.25 6.16
N ALA A 45 7.02 -0.61 5.37
CA ALA A 45 6.06 -0.16 4.36
C ALA A 45 4.96 0.68 4.98
N GLY A 46 4.38 0.22 6.08
CA GLY A 46 3.34 0.96 6.80
C GLY A 46 3.84 2.31 7.31
N GLN A 47 5.05 2.37 7.84
CA GLN A 47 5.63 3.61 8.33
C GLN A 47 5.84 4.61 7.20
N ILE A 48 6.32 4.15 6.06
CA ILE A 48 6.55 5.01 4.89
C ILE A 48 5.23 5.56 4.37
N LEU A 49 4.20 4.72 4.26
CA LEU A 49 2.90 5.16 3.78
C LEU A 49 2.29 6.23 4.69
N ARG A 50 2.46 6.10 6.00
CA ARG A 50 1.96 7.11 6.95
C ARG A 50 2.66 8.45 6.82
N LYS A 51 3.88 8.47 6.31
CA LYS A 51 4.66 9.70 6.13
C LYS A 51 4.41 10.39 4.80
N LEU A 52 3.62 9.78 3.91
CA LEU A 52 3.29 10.42 2.64
C LEU A 52 2.47 11.69 2.88
N PRO A 53 2.67 12.74 2.08
CA PRO A 53 1.84 13.94 2.18
C PRO A 53 0.36 13.63 2.00
N ARG A 54 -0.50 14.38 2.66
CA ARG A 54 -1.96 14.17 2.57
C ARG A 54 -2.49 14.34 1.15
N ASP A 55 -1.85 15.19 0.38
CA ASP A 55 -2.24 15.47 -1.00
C ASP A 55 -1.51 14.58 -2.01
N THR A 56 -0.87 13.52 -1.54
CA THR A 56 -0.16 12.62 -2.43
C THR A 56 -1.08 12.02 -3.50
N ARG A 57 -0.56 11.91 -4.71
CA ARG A 57 -1.27 11.25 -5.82
C ARG A 57 -0.89 9.78 -5.95
N LEU A 58 0.05 9.31 -5.11
CA LEU A 58 0.43 7.90 -5.11
C LEU A 58 -0.75 7.04 -4.63
N PRO A 59 -0.93 5.85 -5.21
CA PRO A 59 -2.08 5.01 -4.89
C PRO A 59 -1.90 4.24 -3.58
N TRP A 60 -1.77 4.96 -2.47
CA TRP A 60 -1.61 4.36 -1.14
C TRP A 60 -2.79 3.45 -0.79
N HIS A 61 -3.97 3.75 -1.32
CA HIS A 61 -5.19 2.99 -1.04
C HIS A 61 -5.15 1.57 -1.61
N ARG A 62 -4.20 1.29 -2.52
CA ARG A 62 -4.02 -0.05 -3.10
C ARG A 62 -3.13 -0.95 -2.25
N VAL A 63 -2.80 -0.54 -1.02
CA VAL A 63 -2.00 -1.33 -0.10
C VAL A 63 -2.86 -1.73 1.09
N ILE A 64 -2.96 -3.03 1.36
CA ILE A 64 -3.79 -3.59 2.42
C ILE A 64 -2.99 -4.61 3.23
N ASN A 65 -3.57 -5.11 4.31
CA ASN A 65 -2.85 -6.08 5.12
C ASN A 65 -2.89 -7.49 4.51
N ALA A 66 -2.15 -8.41 5.10
CA ALA A 66 -2.00 -9.77 4.58
C ALA A 66 -3.33 -10.55 4.58
N GLN A 67 -4.29 -10.15 5.38
CA GLN A 67 -5.61 -10.77 5.44
C GLN A 67 -6.60 -10.17 4.44
N GLY A 68 -6.14 -9.23 3.61
CA GLY A 68 -7.02 -8.56 2.64
C GLY A 68 -7.88 -7.47 3.26
N ARG A 69 -7.51 -6.99 4.43
CA ARG A 69 -8.31 -5.99 5.15
C ARG A 69 -7.63 -4.63 5.17
N ILE A 70 -8.43 -3.60 5.33
CA ILE A 70 -7.94 -2.25 5.58
C ILE A 70 -7.52 -2.19 7.05
N SER A 71 -6.30 -1.72 7.31
CA SER A 71 -5.76 -1.64 8.67
C SER A 71 -5.66 -0.23 9.22
N LEU A 72 -6.11 0.78 8.47
CA LEU A 72 -6.07 2.17 8.92
C LEU A 72 -7.21 2.46 9.90
N PRO A 73 -6.98 3.36 10.87
CA PRO A 73 -8.07 3.87 11.69
C PRO A 73 -8.95 4.84 10.89
N GLU A 74 -10.16 5.09 11.39
CA GLU A 74 -11.02 6.10 10.79
C GLU A 74 -10.45 7.50 11.00
N PRO A 75 -10.64 8.45 10.08
CA PRO A 75 -11.45 8.35 8.85
C PRO A 75 -10.69 7.77 7.64
N GLY A 76 -9.43 7.41 7.82
CA GLY A 76 -8.60 6.87 6.74
C GLY A 76 -9.17 5.58 6.14
N ALA A 77 -9.70 4.70 6.99
CA ALA A 77 -10.27 3.43 6.55
C ALA A 77 -11.42 3.64 5.57
N ARG A 78 -12.31 4.60 5.87
CA ARG A 78 -13.43 4.92 4.99
C ARG A 78 -12.94 5.44 3.65
N ARG A 79 -11.98 6.35 3.66
CA ARG A 79 -11.44 6.92 2.42
C ARG A 79 -10.78 5.84 1.56
N GLN A 80 -10.05 4.95 2.18
CA GLN A 80 -9.41 3.86 1.47
C GLN A 80 -10.45 2.94 0.82
N ARG A 81 -11.47 2.55 1.58
CA ARG A 81 -12.54 1.71 1.05
C ARG A 81 -13.26 2.35 -0.12
N GLU A 82 -13.60 3.63 0.00
CA GLU A 82 -14.29 4.35 -1.06
C GLU A 82 -13.45 4.39 -2.34
N ARG A 83 -12.14 4.61 -2.21
CA ARG A 83 -11.24 4.64 -3.36
C ARG A 83 -11.13 3.27 -4.03
N LEU A 84 -11.06 2.21 -3.23
CA LEU A 84 -11.02 0.84 -3.77
C LEU A 84 -12.33 0.51 -4.50
N GLU A 85 -13.45 0.89 -3.92
CA GLU A 85 -14.77 0.65 -4.53
C GLU A 85 -14.91 1.39 -5.86
N ARG A 86 -14.38 2.60 -5.95
CA ARG A 86 -14.37 3.34 -7.23
C ARG A 86 -13.55 2.64 -8.30
N GLU A 87 -12.59 1.82 -7.92
CA GLU A 87 -11.79 1.04 -8.86
C GLU A 87 -12.42 -0.33 -9.15
N GLY A 88 -13.63 -0.57 -8.67
CA GLY A 88 -14.32 -1.83 -8.88
C GLY A 88 -13.92 -2.93 -7.93
N ILE A 89 -13.20 -2.59 -6.85
CA ILE A 89 -12.77 -3.56 -5.85
C ILE A 89 -13.72 -3.48 -4.66
N ALA A 90 -14.67 -4.41 -4.59
CA ALA A 90 -15.61 -4.47 -3.49
C ALA A 90 -14.99 -5.24 -2.31
N LEU A 91 -15.26 -4.76 -1.09
CA LEU A 91 -14.89 -5.49 0.10
C LEU A 91 -16.10 -6.30 0.55
N ILE A 92 -15.93 -7.61 0.58
CA ILE A 92 -16.96 -8.54 1.04
C ILE A 92 -16.64 -8.92 2.48
N ARG A 93 -17.52 -8.56 3.40
CA ARG A 93 -17.30 -8.75 4.84
C ARG A 93 -15.99 -8.11 5.30
N GLY A 94 -15.67 -6.94 4.72
CA GLY A 94 -14.46 -6.19 5.04
C GLY A 94 -13.19 -6.72 4.41
N ARG A 95 -13.26 -7.65 3.47
CA ARG A 95 -12.10 -8.25 2.83
C ARG A 95 -12.12 -8.05 1.32
N VAL A 96 -10.94 -7.81 0.78
CA VAL A 96 -10.69 -7.84 -0.66
C VAL A 96 -10.42 -9.29 -1.07
N ASP A 97 -10.98 -9.70 -2.21
CA ASP A 97 -10.69 -11.01 -2.79
C ASP A 97 -9.26 -10.99 -3.37
N MET A 98 -8.33 -11.52 -2.60
CA MET A 98 -6.91 -11.48 -2.96
C MET A 98 -6.59 -12.34 -4.18
N LYS A 99 -7.35 -13.40 -4.42
CA LYS A 99 -7.15 -14.23 -5.60
C LYS A 99 -7.44 -13.46 -6.87
N ARG A 100 -8.41 -12.57 -6.81
CA ARG A 100 -8.86 -11.81 -7.97
C ARG A 100 -8.07 -10.52 -8.17
N TYR A 101 -7.77 -9.81 -7.08
CA TYR A 101 -7.27 -8.43 -7.17
C TYR A 101 -5.81 -8.24 -6.81
N ARG A 102 -5.16 -9.22 -6.21
CA ARG A 102 -3.76 -9.06 -5.84
C ARG A 102 -2.87 -8.97 -7.07
N TRP A 103 -2.08 -7.90 -7.12
CA TRP A 103 -1.13 -7.68 -8.20
C TRP A 103 0.13 -8.51 -7.99
N ARG A 104 0.47 -9.27 -9.01
CA ARG A 104 1.71 -10.06 -9.03
C ARG A 104 2.42 -9.79 -10.34
N PRO A 105 3.38 -8.84 -10.31
CA PRO A 105 4.16 -8.50 -11.50
C PRO A 105 5.07 -9.64 -11.96
#